data_099598927421c762ce6692e46d1dc685
#
_entry.id   099598927421c762ce6692e46d1dc685
#
_cell.length_a   1.000
_cell.length_b   1.000
_cell.length_c   1.000
_cell.angle_alpha   90.00
_cell.angle_beta   90.00
_cell.angle_gamma   90.00
#
_symmetry.space_group_name_H-M   'P 1'
#
loop_
_entity.id
_entity.type
_entity.pdbx_description
1 polymer ?
#
loop_
_entity_poly.entity_id
_entity_poly.type
_entity_poly.pdbx_seq_one_letter_code
_entity_poly.pdbx_strand_id
1 'polypeptide(L)'
;MTTNSDGTIDTSRTIEFHASPSRLLTLLMFSAMSTGIAAVLAFRLFPNMPSDPAAVSAGYSGLIFFSFCAAVAIWRLLGQRGPVVTISPDGLRDIRVAAEPIPWRAIKGISTWQMQRQTVLVVAIDPAAEARLSLTRLARWTRSANRKLGADGLVVSSQGLQVGYPTLYYTCRDYWEAWRNAP
;
A
#
# COMPACT_ATOMS: atom_id res chain seq x y z
N MET A 1 -8.68 -10.44 14.04
CA MET A 1 -7.43 -10.58 14.79
C MET A 1 -7.75 -11.49 15.96
N THR A 2 -7.34 -12.75 15.92
CA THR A 2 -7.60 -13.72 16.99
C THR A 2 -6.48 -13.57 18.02
N THR A 3 -6.79 -12.99 19.15
CA THR A 3 -5.94 -12.94 20.33
C THR A 3 -6.20 -14.18 21.18
N ASN A 4 -5.16 -14.80 21.69
CA ASN A 4 -5.29 -15.85 22.69
C ASN A 4 -5.89 -15.29 23.98
N SER A 5 -6.36 -16.16 24.87
CA SER A 5 -6.91 -15.79 26.19
C SER A 5 -5.99 -14.88 27.02
N ASP A 6 -4.69 -14.86 26.71
CA ASP A 6 -3.66 -14.04 27.39
C ASP A 6 -3.38 -12.69 26.69
N GLY A 7 -4.18 -12.29 25.71
CA GLY A 7 -3.98 -11.05 24.96
C GLY A 7 -2.81 -11.09 23.97
N THR A 8 -2.12 -12.22 23.83
CA THR A 8 -1.05 -12.44 22.84
C THR A 8 -1.62 -12.85 21.49
N ILE A 9 -0.94 -12.44 20.41
CA ILE A 9 -1.32 -12.82 19.05
C ILE A 9 -0.99 -14.31 18.86
N ASP A 10 -1.95 -15.06 18.29
CA ASP A 10 -1.72 -16.45 17.90
C ASP A 10 -0.79 -16.50 16.68
N THR A 11 0.49 -16.76 16.94
CA THR A 11 1.56 -16.80 15.92
C THR A 11 1.61 -18.10 15.12
N SER A 12 0.74 -19.07 15.42
CA SER A 12 0.66 -20.34 14.68
C SER A 12 -0.12 -20.21 13.36
N ARG A 13 -0.86 -19.10 13.18
CA ARG A 13 -1.73 -18.86 12.01
C ARG A 13 -1.11 -17.86 11.04
N THR A 14 -1.60 -17.84 9.82
CA THR A 14 -1.26 -16.82 8.86
C THR A 14 -2.21 -15.64 9.00
N ILE A 15 -1.66 -14.42 9.12
CA ILE A 15 -2.42 -13.16 9.14
C ILE A 15 -2.20 -12.45 7.82
N GLU A 16 -3.29 -12.04 7.20
CA GLU A 16 -3.32 -11.37 5.91
C GLU A 16 -3.84 -9.94 6.05
N PHE A 17 -3.09 -9.00 5.51
CA PHE A 17 -3.48 -7.59 5.43
C PHE A 17 -3.77 -7.23 3.98
N HIS A 18 -4.99 -6.78 3.75
CA HIS A 18 -5.49 -6.41 2.44
C HIS A 18 -5.34 -4.91 2.19
N ALA A 19 -5.34 -4.53 0.91
CA ALA A 19 -5.38 -3.13 0.52
C ALA A 19 -6.67 -2.47 1.00
N SER A 20 -6.57 -1.22 1.48
CA SER A 20 -7.74 -0.42 1.81
C SER A 20 -8.35 0.16 0.53
N PRO A 21 -9.60 -0.13 0.22
CA PRO A 21 -10.26 0.45 -0.96
C PRO A 21 -10.63 1.93 -0.77
N SER A 22 -10.56 2.46 0.45
CA SER A 22 -11.07 3.80 0.78
C SER A 22 -10.46 4.91 -0.09
N ARG A 23 -9.15 4.89 -0.32
CA ARG A 23 -8.48 5.88 -1.18
C ARG A 23 -8.92 5.78 -2.64
N LEU A 24 -9.07 4.56 -3.16
CA LEU A 24 -9.54 4.35 -4.53
C LEU A 24 -11.01 4.75 -4.67
N LEU A 25 -11.84 4.47 -3.65
CA LEU A 25 -13.23 4.95 -3.61
C LEU A 25 -13.32 6.47 -3.56
N THR A 26 -12.48 7.13 -2.75
CA THR A 26 -12.42 8.61 -2.72
C THR A 26 -12.01 9.17 -4.08
N LEU A 27 -11.00 8.60 -4.72
CA LEU A 27 -10.59 9.01 -6.07
C LEU A 27 -11.69 8.77 -7.11
N LEU A 28 -12.39 7.65 -7.01
CA LEU A 28 -13.51 7.33 -7.90
C LEU A 28 -14.67 8.33 -7.73
N MET A 29 -15.05 8.63 -6.48
CA MET A 29 -16.07 9.63 -6.19
C MET A 29 -15.69 11.02 -6.70
N PHE A 30 -14.45 11.44 -6.48
CA PHE A 30 -13.94 12.72 -6.98
C PHE A 30 -13.94 12.75 -8.51
N SER A 31 -13.45 11.69 -9.15
CA SER A 31 -13.44 11.59 -10.62
C SER A 31 -14.86 11.61 -11.18
N ALA A 32 -15.80 10.89 -10.58
CA ALA A 32 -17.20 10.86 -11.03
C ALA A 32 -17.87 12.24 -10.92
N MET A 33 -17.65 12.94 -9.80
CA MET A 33 -18.16 14.30 -9.61
C MET A 33 -17.56 15.28 -10.63
N SER A 34 -16.23 15.21 -10.84
CA SER A 34 -15.55 16.07 -11.81
C SER A 34 -15.99 15.77 -13.25
N THR A 35 -16.23 14.49 -13.58
CA THR A 35 -16.79 14.09 -14.87
C THR A 35 -18.18 14.69 -15.08
N GLY A 36 -19.03 14.67 -14.05
CA GLY A 36 -20.36 15.30 -14.10
C GLY A 36 -20.28 16.80 -14.37
N ILE A 37 -19.41 17.53 -13.67
CA ILE A 37 -19.18 18.96 -13.89
C ILE A 37 -18.66 19.22 -15.32
N ALA A 38 -17.68 18.43 -15.77
CA ALA A 38 -17.13 18.55 -17.10
C ALA A 38 -18.18 18.27 -18.20
N ALA A 39 -19.09 17.31 -17.99
CA ALA A 39 -20.20 17.03 -18.90
C ALA A 39 -21.18 18.21 -18.98
N VAL A 40 -21.51 18.82 -17.84
CA VAL A 40 -22.37 20.02 -17.79
C VAL A 40 -21.77 21.14 -18.64
N LEU A 41 -20.47 21.40 -18.55
CA LEU A 41 -19.76 22.40 -19.33
C LEU A 41 -19.69 22.03 -20.82
N ALA A 42 -19.33 20.77 -21.13
CA ALA A 42 -19.16 20.29 -22.50
C ALA A 42 -20.47 20.33 -23.29
N PHE A 43 -21.56 19.86 -22.69
CA PHE A 43 -22.87 19.72 -23.32
C PHE A 43 -23.80 20.91 -23.06
N ARG A 44 -23.35 21.92 -22.29
CA ARG A 44 -24.12 23.13 -21.98
C ARG A 44 -25.52 22.80 -21.44
N LEU A 45 -25.59 21.93 -20.46
CA LEU A 45 -26.84 21.36 -19.96
C LEU A 45 -27.79 22.37 -19.28
N PHE A 46 -27.29 23.57 -18.94
CA PHE A 46 -28.13 24.63 -18.36
C PHE A 46 -28.35 25.80 -19.32
N PRO A 47 -29.56 26.39 -19.34
CA PRO A 47 -29.83 27.65 -20.04
C PRO A 47 -28.91 28.76 -19.50
N ASN A 48 -28.50 29.67 -20.35
CA ASN A 48 -27.65 30.83 -20.03
C ASN A 48 -26.19 30.51 -19.67
N MET A 49 -25.67 29.32 -19.97
CA MET A 49 -24.22 29.05 -19.85
C MET A 49 -23.44 29.86 -20.88
N PRO A 50 -22.26 30.39 -20.51
CA PRO A 50 -21.38 31.05 -21.44
C PRO A 50 -21.10 30.19 -22.66
N SER A 51 -21.23 30.76 -23.86
CA SER A 51 -20.90 30.09 -25.14
C SER A 51 -19.42 30.24 -25.51
N ASP A 52 -18.57 30.54 -24.53
CA ASP A 52 -17.14 30.68 -24.75
C ASP A 52 -16.54 29.33 -25.23
N PRO A 53 -15.93 29.32 -26.43
CA PRO A 53 -15.27 28.10 -26.94
C PRO A 53 -14.22 27.52 -26.01
N ALA A 54 -13.56 28.36 -25.22
CA ALA A 54 -12.58 27.91 -24.23
C ALA A 54 -13.24 27.09 -23.10
N ALA A 55 -14.38 27.51 -22.58
CA ALA A 55 -15.15 26.80 -21.57
C ALA A 55 -15.64 25.43 -22.07
N VAL A 56 -16.13 25.38 -23.32
CA VAL A 56 -16.59 24.13 -23.94
C VAL A 56 -15.43 23.18 -24.18
N SER A 57 -14.31 23.67 -24.70
CA SER A 57 -13.10 22.81 -24.90
C SER A 57 -12.54 22.30 -23.60
N ALA A 58 -12.52 23.09 -22.51
CA ALA A 58 -12.16 22.67 -21.18
C ALA A 58 -13.11 21.57 -20.65
N GLY A 59 -14.42 21.70 -20.94
CA GLY A 59 -15.40 20.67 -20.60
C GLY A 59 -15.10 19.33 -21.25
N TYR A 60 -14.84 19.29 -22.56
CA TYR A 60 -14.49 18.05 -23.26
C TYR A 60 -13.17 17.47 -22.79
N SER A 61 -12.14 18.29 -22.59
CA SER A 61 -10.85 17.85 -22.07
C SER A 61 -10.97 17.25 -20.65
N GLY A 62 -11.75 17.91 -19.79
CA GLY A 62 -12.06 17.42 -18.45
C GLY A 62 -12.84 16.12 -18.47
N LEU A 63 -13.84 15.99 -19.36
CA LEU A 63 -14.63 14.77 -19.53
C LEU A 63 -13.74 13.57 -19.88
N ILE A 64 -12.85 13.72 -20.86
CA ILE A 64 -11.92 12.67 -21.26
C ILE A 64 -10.98 12.31 -20.08
N PHE A 65 -10.37 13.31 -19.47
CA PHE A 65 -9.40 13.09 -18.39
C PHE A 65 -10.01 12.41 -17.16
N PHE A 66 -11.12 12.94 -16.64
CA PHE A 66 -11.73 12.39 -15.43
C PHE A 66 -12.40 11.04 -15.66
N SER A 67 -12.96 10.79 -16.87
CA SER A 67 -13.46 9.45 -17.25
C SER A 67 -12.33 8.44 -17.29
N PHE A 68 -11.17 8.81 -17.84
CA PHE A 68 -9.98 7.96 -17.81
C PHE A 68 -9.52 7.67 -16.38
N CYS A 69 -9.45 8.66 -15.50
CA CYS A 69 -9.12 8.50 -14.09
C CYS A 69 -10.10 7.55 -13.39
N ALA A 70 -11.40 7.69 -13.64
CA ALA A 70 -12.44 6.81 -13.09
C ALA A 70 -12.26 5.36 -13.59
N ALA A 71 -12.02 5.17 -14.88
CA ALA A 71 -11.77 3.84 -15.46
C ALA A 71 -10.54 3.16 -14.83
N VAL A 72 -9.44 3.89 -14.64
CA VAL A 72 -8.24 3.39 -13.96
C VAL A 72 -8.52 3.03 -12.51
N ALA A 73 -9.30 3.86 -11.79
CA ALA A 73 -9.67 3.58 -10.40
C ALA A 73 -10.54 2.31 -10.30
N ILE A 74 -11.51 2.13 -11.18
CA ILE A 74 -12.35 0.92 -11.25
C ILE A 74 -11.50 -0.31 -11.57
N TRP A 75 -10.63 -0.22 -12.58
CA TRP A 75 -9.75 -1.32 -12.95
C TRP A 75 -8.86 -1.75 -11.78
N ARG A 76 -8.31 -0.80 -11.04
CA ARG A 76 -7.52 -1.09 -9.84
C ARG A 76 -8.35 -1.71 -8.72
N LEU A 77 -9.58 -1.22 -8.48
CA LEU A 77 -10.48 -1.81 -7.50
C LEU A 77 -10.82 -3.26 -7.82
N LEU A 78 -11.05 -3.58 -9.08
CA LEU A 78 -11.35 -4.93 -9.54
C LEU A 78 -10.12 -5.85 -9.56
N GLY A 79 -8.93 -5.28 -9.81
CA GLY A 79 -7.67 -6.03 -9.92
C GLY A 79 -7.01 -6.35 -8.58
N GLN A 80 -7.31 -5.60 -7.52
CA GLN A 80 -6.72 -5.81 -6.19
C GLN A 80 -7.46 -6.93 -5.42
N ARG A 81 -7.27 -8.17 -5.86
CA ARG A 81 -7.80 -9.36 -5.21
C ARG A 81 -6.65 -10.13 -4.56
N GLY A 82 -6.46 -9.96 -3.26
CA GLY A 82 -5.46 -10.71 -2.51
C GLY A 82 -4.78 -9.90 -1.41
N PRO A 83 -4.08 -10.58 -0.50
CA PRO A 83 -3.35 -9.94 0.58
C PRO A 83 -2.13 -9.19 0.00
N VAL A 84 -1.92 -7.99 0.51
CA VAL A 84 -0.73 -7.17 0.19
C VAL A 84 0.43 -7.54 1.11
N VAL A 85 0.13 -7.70 2.40
CA VAL A 85 1.10 -8.17 3.39
C VAL A 85 0.56 -9.43 4.04
N THR A 86 1.38 -10.47 4.10
CA THR A 86 1.09 -11.74 4.75
C THR A 86 2.15 -11.99 5.80
N ILE A 87 1.74 -12.23 7.03
CA ILE A 87 2.60 -12.62 8.14
C ILE A 87 2.22 -14.06 8.51
N SER A 88 3.18 -14.96 8.41
CA SER A 88 2.99 -16.40 8.67
C SER A 88 4.05 -16.91 9.63
N PRO A 89 3.91 -18.13 10.20
CA PRO A 89 4.95 -18.76 10.98
C PRO A 89 6.29 -18.88 10.24
N ASP A 90 6.27 -18.98 8.92
CA ASP A 90 7.45 -19.15 8.07
C ASP A 90 8.17 -17.83 7.73
N GLY A 91 7.45 -16.70 7.74
CA GLY A 91 8.03 -15.42 7.36
C GLY A 91 7.04 -14.31 7.05
N LEU A 92 7.59 -13.18 6.63
CA LEU A 92 6.91 -11.97 6.21
C LEU A 92 6.92 -11.85 4.68
N ARG A 93 5.79 -11.64 4.07
CA ARG A 93 5.66 -11.35 2.64
C ARG A 93 4.95 -10.02 2.43
N ASP A 94 5.57 -9.14 1.68
CA ASP A 94 4.92 -7.93 1.14
C ASP A 94 5.13 -7.93 -0.38
N ILE A 95 4.05 -8.10 -1.13
CA ILE A 95 4.10 -8.18 -2.61
C ILE A 95 4.65 -6.90 -3.26
N ARG A 96 4.66 -5.80 -2.53
CA ARG A 96 5.21 -4.52 -2.98
C ARG A 96 6.73 -4.48 -2.85
N VAL A 97 7.29 -5.33 -1.98
CA VAL A 97 8.73 -5.40 -1.67
C VAL A 97 9.39 -6.58 -2.39
N ALA A 98 8.87 -7.78 -2.19
CA ALA A 98 9.41 -9.00 -2.80
C ALA A 98 8.28 -9.95 -3.22
N ALA A 99 8.54 -10.76 -4.25
CA ALA A 99 7.60 -11.78 -4.72
C ALA A 99 7.49 -12.93 -3.72
N GLU A 100 8.63 -13.33 -3.15
CA GLU A 100 8.73 -14.42 -2.20
C GLU A 100 8.60 -13.95 -0.74
N PRO A 101 8.20 -14.84 0.19
CA PRO A 101 8.22 -14.56 1.62
C PRO A 101 9.68 -14.42 2.12
N ILE A 102 9.89 -13.47 3.01
CA ILE A 102 11.15 -13.25 3.71
C ILE A 102 11.13 -14.14 4.96
N PRO A 103 11.92 -15.19 5.02
CA PRO A 103 11.92 -16.10 6.17
C PRO A 103 12.44 -15.40 7.44
N TRP A 104 11.85 -15.70 8.59
CA TRP A 104 12.24 -15.06 9.87
C TRP A 104 13.73 -15.20 10.18
N ARG A 105 14.35 -16.33 9.80
CA ARG A 105 15.80 -16.55 9.96
C ARG A 105 16.69 -15.56 9.22
N ALA A 106 16.15 -14.92 8.16
CA ALA A 106 16.90 -13.92 7.40
C ALA A 106 16.77 -12.52 8.01
N ILE A 107 15.84 -12.33 8.95
CA ILE A 107 15.56 -11.03 9.57
C ILE A 107 16.48 -10.86 10.79
N LYS A 108 17.36 -9.86 10.74
CA LYS A 108 18.28 -9.50 11.81
C LYS A 108 17.66 -8.56 12.84
N GLY A 109 16.65 -7.81 12.45
CA GLY A 109 15.99 -6.87 13.33
C GLY A 109 14.80 -6.19 12.67
N ILE A 110 13.89 -5.74 13.52
CA ILE A 110 12.70 -4.99 13.14
C ILE A 110 12.76 -3.66 13.85
N SER A 111 12.69 -2.57 13.10
CA SER A 111 12.74 -1.20 13.63
C SER A 111 11.69 -0.31 13.00
N THR A 112 11.47 0.82 13.63
CA THR A 112 10.59 1.87 13.14
C THR A 112 11.43 2.99 12.56
N TRP A 113 11.08 3.44 11.35
CA TRP A 113 11.65 4.64 10.78
C TRP A 113 10.55 5.64 10.52
N GLN A 114 10.78 6.87 10.98
CA GLN A 114 9.83 7.95 10.82
C GLN A 114 10.44 9.03 9.92
N MET A 115 9.73 9.34 8.85
CA MET A 115 10.08 10.42 7.95
C MET A 115 8.87 11.34 7.76
N GLN A 116 9.03 12.63 8.13
CA GLN A 116 7.95 13.61 8.14
C GLN A 116 6.77 13.13 9.01
N ARG A 117 5.60 12.88 8.40
CA ARG A 117 4.39 12.38 9.09
C ARG A 117 4.12 10.89 8.84
N GLN A 118 5.09 10.17 8.29
CA GLN A 118 4.92 8.78 7.92
C GLN A 118 5.81 7.89 8.77
N THR A 119 5.19 6.89 9.38
CA THR A 119 5.89 5.86 10.14
C THR A 119 5.86 4.57 9.32
N VAL A 120 7.01 3.97 9.13
CA VAL A 120 7.17 2.73 8.36
C VAL A 120 7.98 1.70 9.15
N LEU A 121 7.72 0.45 8.86
CA LEU A 121 8.46 -0.68 9.39
C LEU A 121 9.72 -0.88 8.54
N VAL A 122 10.87 -0.98 9.20
CA VAL A 122 12.14 -1.31 8.56
C VAL A 122 12.57 -2.68 9.05
N VAL A 123 12.73 -3.59 8.10
CA VAL A 123 13.15 -4.96 8.33
C VAL A 123 14.59 -5.11 7.87
N ALA A 124 15.51 -5.19 8.84
CA ALA A 124 16.93 -5.45 8.57
C ALA A 124 17.11 -6.92 8.19
N ILE A 125 17.69 -7.18 7.02
CA ILE A 125 17.83 -8.52 6.46
C ILE A 125 19.31 -8.83 6.26
N ASP A 126 19.66 -10.11 6.39
CA ASP A 126 20.99 -10.59 6.03
C ASP A 126 21.29 -10.29 4.55
N PRO A 127 22.43 -9.64 4.22
CA PRO A 127 22.79 -9.31 2.84
C PRO A 127 22.83 -10.53 1.90
N ALA A 128 23.25 -11.69 2.37
CA ALA A 128 23.26 -12.92 1.57
C ALA A 128 21.85 -13.45 1.28
N ALA A 129 20.92 -13.27 2.23
CA ALA A 129 19.51 -13.59 2.02
C ALA A 129 18.82 -12.56 1.13
N GLU A 130 19.12 -11.26 1.31
CA GLU A 130 18.58 -10.19 0.47
C GLU A 130 18.93 -10.37 -1.02
N ALA A 131 20.16 -10.81 -1.31
CA ALA A 131 20.62 -11.07 -2.68
C ALA A 131 19.85 -12.19 -3.39
N ARG A 132 19.17 -13.07 -2.63
CA ARG A 132 18.35 -14.16 -3.17
C ARG A 132 16.89 -13.80 -3.38
N LEU A 133 16.44 -12.65 -2.82
CA LEU A 133 15.07 -12.20 -2.94
C LEU A 133 14.82 -11.53 -4.30
N SER A 134 13.71 -11.89 -4.93
CA SER A 134 13.21 -11.20 -6.12
C SER A 134 12.54 -9.89 -5.76
N LEU A 135 13.37 -8.88 -5.42
CA LEU A 135 12.88 -7.55 -5.07
C LEU A 135 12.17 -6.90 -6.26
N THR A 136 11.05 -6.24 -5.98
CA THR A 136 10.35 -5.43 -6.99
C THR A 136 11.26 -4.31 -7.50
N ARG A 137 10.97 -3.81 -8.71
CA ARG A 137 11.73 -2.68 -9.31
C ARG A 137 11.73 -1.46 -8.38
N LEU A 138 10.59 -1.18 -7.75
CA LEU A 138 10.43 -0.06 -6.83
C LEU A 138 11.28 -0.26 -5.57
N ALA A 139 11.19 -1.42 -4.91
CA ALA A 139 11.97 -1.74 -3.72
C ALA A 139 13.47 -1.63 -3.99
N ARG A 140 13.94 -2.11 -5.13
CA ARG A 140 15.34 -2.05 -5.57
C ARG A 140 15.80 -0.63 -5.81
N TRP A 141 15.00 0.19 -6.48
CA TRP A 141 15.33 1.59 -6.76
C TRP A 141 15.35 2.45 -5.49
N THR A 142 14.38 2.27 -4.60
CA THR A 142 14.30 3.04 -3.35
C THR A 142 15.30 2.58 -2.29
N ARG A 143 15.86 1.37 -2.39
CA ARG A 143 16.77 0.77 -1.40
C ARG A 143 17.98 1.66 -1.09
N SER A 144 18.65 2.18 -2.13
CA SER A 144 19.83 3.04 -1.96
C SER A 144 19.47 4.39 -1.37
N ALA A 145 18.33 4.97 -1.74
CA ALA A 145 17.83 6.21 -1.19
C ALA A 145 17.44 6.06 0.27
N ASN A 146 16.71 5.00 0.61
CA ASN A 146 16.29 4.70 1.98
C ASN A 146 17.49 4.50 2.92
N ARG A 147 18.53 3.79 2.46
CA ARG A 147 19.77 3.61 3.22
C ARG A 147 20.45 4.94 3.53
N LYS A 148 20.56 5.85 2.54
CA LYS A 148 21.14 7.19 2.73
C LYS A 148 20.34 8.04 3.73
N LEU A 149 19.05 7.77 3.87
CA LEU A 149 18.15 8.46 4.79
C LEU A 149 18.04 7.77 6.17
N GLY A 150 18.86 6.75 6.44
CA GLY A 150 18.92 6.07 7.74
C GLY A 150 18.01 4.84 7.87
N ALA A 151 17.29 4.44 6.83
CA ALA A 151 16.51 3.21 6.81
C ALA A 151 17.33 2.06 6.22
N ASP A 152 18.16 1.41 7.04
CA ASP A 152 18.98 0.28 6.60
C ASP A 152 18.21 -1.04 6.73
N GLY A 153 17.36 -1.31 5.76
CA GLY A 153 16.50 -2.48 5.70
C GLY A 153 15.49 -2.39 4.57
N LEU A 154 14.66 -3.41 4.42
CA LEU A 154 13.50 -3.36 3.54
C LEU A 154 12.37 -2.60 4.24
N VAL A 155 11.76 -1.67 3.53
CA VAL A 155 10.71 -0.81 4.08
C VAL A 155 9.35 -1.42 3.78
N VAL A 156 8.61 -1.74 4.84
CA VAL A 156 7.21 -2.22 4.77
C VAL A 156 6.31 -1.13 5.31
N SER A 157 5.41 -0.64 4.47
CA SER A 157 4.50 0.47 4.83
C SER A 157 3.10 -0.03 5.09
N SER A 158 2.47 0.49 6.16
CA SER A 158 1.03 0.29 6.40
C SER A 158 0.14 1.16 5.50
N GLN A 159 0.73 2.06 4.72
CA GLN A 159 -0.04 2.92 3.83
C GLN A 159 -0.80 2.12 2.78
N GLY A 160 -2.09 2.43 2.66
CA GLY A 160 -2.98 1.73 1.74
C GLY A 160 -3.39 0.32 2.23
N LEU A 161 -3.05 -0.08 3.45
CA LEU A 161 -3.59 -1.27 4.10
C LEU A 161 -4.85 -0.91 4.90
N GLN A 162 -5.65 -1.93 5.20
CA GLN A 162 -6.84 -1.81 6.07
C GLN A 162 -6.46 -1.60 7.54
N VAL A 163 -5.19 -1.78 7.89
CA VAL A 163 -4.67 -1.67 9.25
C VAL A 163 -3.68 -0.52 9.38
N GLY A 164 -3.61 0.03 10.60
CA GLY A 164 -2.64 1.05 10.94
C GLY A 164 -1.24 0.52 11.17
N TYR A 165 -0.25 1.43 11.24
CA TYR A 165 1.14 1.09 11.52
C TYR A 165 1.33 0.32 12.84
N PRO A 166 0.69 0.68 13.97
CA PRO A 166 0.89 -0.06 15.23
C PRO A 166 0.52 -1.54 15.10
N THR A 167 -0.61 -1.83 14.47
CA THR A 167 -1.06 -3.21 14.25
C THR A 167 -0.05 -4.00 13.43
N LEU A 168 0.41 -3.43 12.30
CA LEU A 168 1.41 -4.08 11.45
C LEU A 168 2.72 -4.34 12.21
N TYR A 169 3.19 -3.34 12.96
CA TYR A 169 4.44 -3.41 13.72
C TYR A 169 4.38 -4.50 14.81
N TYR A 170 3.37 -4.44 15.68
CA TYR A 170 3.24 -5.40 16.77
C TYR A 170 3.04 -6.82 16.26
N THR A 171 2.20 -7.02 15.26
CA THR A 171 2.02 -8.35 14.65
C THR A 171 3.35 -8.88 14.10
N CYS A 172 4.08 -8.08 13.33
CA CYS A 172 5.35 -8.51 12.75
C CYS A 172 6.40 -8.82 13.82
N ARG A 173 6.48 -7.99 14.87
CA ARG A 173 7.39 -8.18 15.98
C ARG A 173 7.07 -9.45 16.76
N ASP A 174 5.81 -9.69 17.09
CA ASP A 174 5.39 -10.84 17.91
C ASP A 174 5.69 -12.17 17.19
N TYR A 175 5.50 -12.24 15.86
CA TYR A 175 5.88 -13.40 15.05
C TYR A 175 7.40 -13.60 15.01
N TRP A 176 8.17 -12.53 14.84
CA TRP A 176 9.62 -12.61 14.82
C TRP A 176 10.18 -13.02 16.18
N GLU A 177 9.63 -12.48 17.29
CA GLU A 177 10.01 -12.87 18.65
C GLU A 177 9.63 -14.32 18.97
N ALA A 178 8.44 -14.76 18.57
CA ALA A 178 8.02 -16.16 18.73
C ALA A 178 8.94 -17.12 17.98
N TRP A 179 9.31 -16.78 16.73
CA TRP A 179 10.26 -17.57 15.96
C TRP A 179 11.65 -17.60 16.64
N ARG A 180 12.15 -16.46 17.10
CA ARG A 180 13.46 -16.36 17.74
C ARG A 180 13.56 -17.14 19.05
N ASN A 181 12.47 -17.22 19.79
CA ASN A 181 12.38 -17.90 21.08
C ASN A 181 11.93 -19.36 20.95
N ALA A 182 11.66 -19.84 19.75
CA ALA A 182 11.35 -21.25 19.50
C ALA A 182 12.59 -22.11 19.80
N PRO A 183 12.42 -23.25 20.47
CA PRO A 183 13.51 -24.15 20.89
C PRO A 183 14.28 -24.77 19.74
#